data_3baae4d1f225e32488282bc5fedcfd36
#
_entry.id   3baae4d1f225e32488282bc5fedcfd36
#
_cell.length_a   1.000
_cell.length_b   1.000
_cell.length_c   1.000
_cell.angle_alpha   90.00
_cell.angle_beta   90.00
_cell.angle_gamma   90.00
#
_symmetry.space_group_name_H-M   'P 1'
#
loop_
_entity.id
_entity.type
_entity.pdbx_description
1 polymer ?
#
loop_
_entity_poly.entity_id
_entity_poly.type
_entity_poly.pdbx_seq_one_letter_code
_entity_poly.pdbx_strand_id
1 'polypeptide(L)'
;MIPARMASTRFFGKPLELVAGIPMVVYCAKNAEETGLDVYVCTDSRDIQTTCDSYNIKSILTPECATGTDRVNIAMNEIDSKFVINLQGDEPLLTSKLLNKIITMMPILNHFDDKIITGVEPIEDPSDINDVKCVLIGHKVHYFSRHPISNYKQVGVYAMSKSNLKKFASLPQGELEKREKVELLRWIENGFDILGCDLNSNTISVDIPSDLKKVNLML
;
A
#
# COMPACT_ATOMS: atom_id res chain seq x y z
N MET A 1 -7.52 -3.21 -3.89
CA MET A 1 -7.97 -3.21 -2.48
C MET A 1 -7.26 -2.09 -1.76
N ILE A 2 -8.01 -1.27 -1.02
CA ILE A 2 -7.46 -0.09 -0.31
C ILE A 2 -7.78 -0.24 1.17
N PRO A 3 -6.82 -0.72 2.01
CA PRO A 3 -7.04 -0.80 3.44
C PRO A 3 -7.05 0.59 4.08
N ALA A 4 -8.05 0.86 4.91
CA ALA A 4 -8.20 2.12 5.63
C ALA A 4 -8.74 1.89 7.04
N ARG A 5 -8.26 2.68 8.02
CA ARG A 5 -8.74 2.66 9.41
C ARG A 5 -8.71 4.06 10.03
N MET A 6 -9.67 4.35 10.90
CA MET A 6 -9.70 5.63 11.63
C MET A 6 -8.57 5.74 12.65
N ALA A 7 -8.24 4.63 13.31
CA ALA A 7 -7.23 4.59 14.37
C ALA A 7 -5.82 4.71 13.79
N SER A 8 -5.34 5.93 13.64
CA SER A 8 -3.93 6.24 13.36
C SER A 8 -3.36 7.03 14.54
N THR A 9 -2.25 6.56 15.11
CA THR A 9 -1.62 7.20 16.28
C THR A 9 -0.99 8.55 15.96
N ARG A 10 -0.48 8.73 14.72
CA ARG A 10 0.18 9.96 14.26
C ARG A 10 -0.79 10.97 13.67
N PHE A 11 -1.90 10.50 13.08
CA PHE A 11 -2.87 11.35 12.39
C PHE A 11 -4.25 10.67 12.44
N PHE A 12 -4.98 10.87 13.55
CA PHE A 12 -6.33 10.31 13.73
C PHE A 12 -7.27 10.82 12.63
N GLY A 13 -8.11 9.93 12.11
CA GLY A 13 -9.08 10.28 11.06
C GLY A 13 -8.46 10.50 9.66
N LYS A 14 -7.17 10.27 9.49
CA LYS A 14 -6.40 10.47 8.25
C LYS A 14 -7.14 10.07 6.96
N PRO A 15 -7.83 8.92 6.84
CA PRO A 15 -8.52 8.55 5.60
C PRO A 15 -9.62 9.49 5.16
N LEU A 16 -10.19 10.26 6.09
CA LEU A 16 -11.28 11.22 5.83
C LEU A 16 -10.79 12.66 5.65
N GLU A 17 -9.50 12.92 5.85
CA GLU A 17 -8.90 14.23 5.58
C GLU A 17 -8.92 14.56 4.08
N LEU A 18 -9.02 15.86 3.76
CA LEU A 18 -9.26 16.28 2.38
C LEU A 18 -7.98 16.44 1.56
N VAL A 19 -7.93 15.73 0.45
CA VAL A 19 -6.96 15.88 -0.64
C VAL A 19 -7.71 16.48 -1.84
N ALA A 20 -7.31 17.65 -2.29
CA ALA A 20 -7.99 18.41 -3.36
C ALA A 20 -9.53 18.51 -3.14
N GLY A 21 -9.95 18.69 -1.87
CA GLY A 21 -11.37 18.82 -1.52
C GLY A 21 -12.16 17.51 -1.41
N ILE A 22 -11.52 16.34 -1.55
CA ILE A 22 -12.13 15.01 -1.50
C ILE A 22 -11.48 14.20 -0.37
N PRO A 23 -12.23 13.38 0.42
CA PRO A 23 -11.63 12.49 1.41
C PRO A 23 -10.51 11.64 0.81
N MET A 24 -9.36 11.56 1.50
CA MET A 24 -8.14 10.94 0.95
C MET A 24 -8.36 9.49 0.50
N VAL A 25 -9.09 8.69 1.25
CA VAL A 25 -9.41 7.30 0.87
C VAL A 25 -10.22 7.24 -0.43
N VAL A 26 -11.14 8.19 -0.64
CA VAL A 26 -11.93 8.31 -1.88
C VAL A 26 -11.04 8.79 -3.03
N TYR A 27 -10.13 9.73 -2.76
CA TYR A 27 -9.18 10.22 -3.75
C TYR A 27 -8.29 9.09 -4.28
N CYS A 28 -7.71 8.28 -3.37
CA CYS A 28 -6.94 7.09 -3.73
C CYS A 28 -7.78 6.07 -4.53
N ALA A 29 -9.05 5.87 -4.12
CA ALA A 29 -9.94 4.93 -4.81
C ALA A 29 -10.25 5.40 -6.23
N LYS A 30 -10.54 6.67 -6.45
CA LYS A 30 -10.80 7.24 -7.78
C LYS A 30 -9.58 7.12 -8.70
N ASN A 31 -8.37 7.41 -8.21
CA ASN A 31 -7.14 7.19 -8.99
C ASN A 31 -6.98 5.72 -9.39
N ALA A 32 -7.34 4.79 -8.50
CA ALA A 32 -7.27 3.37 -8.80
C ALA A 32 -8.36 2.92 -9.80
N GLU A 33 -9.59 3.45 -9.72
CA GLU A 33 -10.69 3.15 -10.67
C GLU A 33 -10.33 3.52 -12.12
N GLU A 34 -9.54 4.57 -12.33
CA GLU A 34 -9.05 4.95 -13.65
C GLU A 34 -8.18 3.88 -14.34
N THR A 35 -7.68 2.89 -13.61
CA THR A 35 -6.97 1.73 -14.20
C THR A 35 -7.92 0.73 -14.88
N GLY A 36 -9.23 0.85 -14.68
CA GLY A 36 -10.25 -0.08 -15.15
C GLY A 36 -10.38 -1.36 -14.31
N LEU A 37 -9.67 -1.46 -13.19
CA LEU A 37 -9.79 -2.58 -12.26
C LEU A 37 -10.94 -2.37 -11.27
N ASP A 38 -11.48 -3.46 -10.73
CA ASP A 38 -12.41 -3.40 -9.60
C ASP A 38 -11.70 -2.88 -8.35
N VAL A 39 -12.23 -1.81 -7.76
CA VAL A 39 -11.66 -1.15 -6.58
C VAL A 39 -12.59 -1.33 -5.38
N TYR A 40 -12.00 -1.68 -4.24
CA TYR A 40 -12.72 -1.84 -2.96
C TYR A 40 -11.89 -1.21 -1.83
N VAL A 41 -12.54 -0.39 -1.03
CA VAL A 41 -11.99 0.07 0.26
C VAL A 41 -12.34 -0.97 1.32
N CYS A 42 -11.36 -1.46 2.07
CA CYS A 42 -11.59 -2.39 3.18
C CYS A 42 -11.28 -1.70 4.52
N THR A 43 -12.27 -1.69 5.43
CA THR A 43 -12.21 -0.88 6.64
C THR A 43 -12.96 -1.51 7.81
N ASP A 44 -12.59 -1.17 9.03
CA ASP A 44 -13.33 -1.48 10.26
C ASP A 44 -14.23 -0.31 10.72
N SER A 45 -14.24 0.80 9.96
CA SER A 45 -14.98 2.01 10.33
C SER A 45 -16.24 2.19 9.49
N ARG A 46 -17.38 2.36 10.17
CA ARG A 46 -18.64 2.74 9.54
C ARG A 46 -18.57 4.13 8.91
N ASP A 47 -17.82 5.06 9.48
CA ASP A 47 -17.69 6.42 8.94
C ASP A 47 -16.97 6.40 7.59
N ILE A 48 -15.91 5.59 7.48
CA ILE A 48 -15.20 5.39 6.20
C ILE A 48 -16.15 4.72 5.19
N GLN A 49 -16.89 3.69 5.59
CA GLN A 49 -17.87 3.03 4.72
C GLN A 49 -18.91 4.00 4.20
N THR A 50 -19.58 4.74 5.10
CA THR A 50 -20.60 5.74 4.73
C THR A 50 -20.03 6.81 3.80
N THR A 51 -18.78 7.23 4.05
CA THR A 51 -18.09 8.17 3.14
C THR A 51 -17.89 7.54 1.77
N CYS A 52 -17.40 6.31 1.67
CA CYS A 52 -17.24 5.61 0.39
C CYS A 52 -18.58 5.50 -0.36
N ASP A 53 -19.66 5.13 0.34
CA ASP A 53 -20.99 5.00 -0.25
C ASP A 53 -21.47 6.33 -0.83
N SER A 54 -21.22 7.45 -0.16
CA SER A 54 -21.60 8.80 -0.65
C SER A 54 -20.89 9.21 -1.93
N TYR A 55 -19.74 8.57 -2.25
CA TYR A 55 -18.97 8.78 -3.49
C TYR A 55 -19.10 7.62 -4.49
N ASN A 56 -19.99 6.64 -4.25
CA ASN A 56 -20.19 5.42 -5.04
C ASN A 56 -18.93 4.53 -5.11
N ILE A 57 -18.06 4.56 -4.09
CA ILE A 57 -16.90 3.68 -3.98
C ILE A 57 -17.32 2.40 -3.25
N LYS A 58 -17.06 1.23 -3.84
CA LYS A 58 -17.34 -0.06 -3.21
C LYS A 58 -16.51 -0.21 -1.93
N SER A 59 -17.12 -0.69 -0.84
CA SER A 59 -16.43 -0.91 0.43
C SER A 59 -16.80 -2.23 1.08
N ILE A 60 -15.88 -2.82 1.82
CA ILE A 60 -16.03 -4.07 2.56
C ILE A 60 -15.69 -3.81 4.03
N LEU A 61 -16.63 -4.12 4.93
CA LEU A 61 -16.35 -4.08 6.36
C LEU A 61 -15.56 -5.31 6.79
N THR A 62 -14.53 -5.05 7.57
CA THR A 62 -13.66 -6.08 8.15
C THR A 62 -13.59 -5.89 9.67
N PRO A 63 -13.24 -6.92 10.44
CA PRO A 63 -12.85 -6.72 11.84
C PRO A 63 -11.57 -5.89 11.94
N GLU A 64 -11.19 -5.54 13.18
CA GLU A 64 -9.87 -4.99 13.46
C GLU A 64 -8.77 -5.96 13.03
N CYS A 65 -7.71 -5.44 12.45
CA CYS A 65 -6.59 -6.22 11.89
C CYS A 65 -5.25 -5.63 12.33
N ALA A 66 -4.23 -6.48 12.44
CA ALA A 66 -2.89 -6.08 12.84
C ALA A 66 -2.24 -5.16 11.79
N THR A 67 -2.36 -5.51 10.49
CA THR A 67 -1.80 -4.76 9.37
C THR A 67 -2.83 -4.50 8.27
N GLY A 68 -2.46 -3.60 7.33
CA GLY A 68 -3.26 -3.35 6.13
C GLY A 68 -3.40 -4.59 5.26
N THR A 69 -2.34 -5.36 5.11
CA THR A 69 -2.34 -6.59 4.30
C THR A 69 -3.18 -7.70 4.93
N ASP A 70 -3.20 -7.83 6.26
CA ASP A 70 -4.11 -8.76 6.96
C ASP A 70 -5.58 -8.39 6.69
N ARG A 71 -5.91 -7.08 6.68
CA ARG A 71 -7.24 -6.57 6.35
C ARG A 71 -7.63 -6.91 4.90
N VAL A 72 -6.72 -6.69 3.96
CA VAL A 72 -6.94 -7.05 2.55
C VAL A 72 -7.19 -8.54 2.41
N ASN A 73 -6.47 -9.40 3.14
CA ASN A 73 -6.68 -10.84 3.11
C ASN A 73 -8.09 -11.25 3.55
N ILE A 74 -8.64 -10.60 4.59
CA ILE A 74 -10.01 -10.86 5.05
C ILE A 74 -11.01 -10.43 3.97
N ALA A 75 -10.88 -9.20 3.45
CA ALA A 75 -11.78 -8.67 2.44
C ALA A 75 -11.75 -9.51 1.14
N MET A 76 -10.59 -10.04 0.76
CA MET A 76 -10.43 -10.88 -0.42
C MET A 76 -11.18 -12.23 -0.36
N ASN A 77 -11.72 -12.65 0.79
CA ASN A 77 -12.59 -13.81 0.84
C ASN A 77 -13.93 -13.58 0.13
N GLU A 78 -14.38 -12.33 0.02
CA GLU A 78 -15.62 -11.94 -0.66
C GLU A 78 -15.42 -11.69 -2.17
N ILE A 79 -14.17 -11.69 -2.64
CA ILE A 79 -13.82 -11.33 -4.03
C ILE A 79 -13.27 -12.55 -4.77
N ASP A 80 -13.87 -12.84 -5.92
CA ASP A 80 -13.34 -13.86 -6.84
C ASP A 80 -12.32 -13.23 -7.80
N SER A 81 -11.05 -13.29 -7.40
CA SER A 81 -9.92 -12.83 -8.21
C SER A 81 -8.67 -13.63 -7.90
N LYS A 82 -7.87 -13.90 -8.93
CA LYS A 82 -6.58 -14.59 -8.80
C LYS A 82 -5.49 -13.70 -8.20
N PHE A 83 -5.53 -12.41 -8.47
CA PHE A 83 -4.54 -11.42 -8.06
C PHE A 83 -5.17 -10.29 -7.29
N VAL A 84 -4.36 -9.61 -6.51
CA VAL A 84 -4.74 -8.42 -5.76
C VAL A 84 -3.62 -7.37 -5.82
N ILE A 85 -4.02 -6.13 -5.95
CA ILE A 85 -3.18 -4.97 -5.67
C ILE A 85 -3.66 -4.40 -4.34
N ASN A 86 -2.79 -4.39 -3.33
CA ASN A 86 -2.97 -3.71 -2.07
C ASN A 86 -2.38 -2.30 -2.21
N LEU A 87 -3.23 -1.30 -2.40
CA LEU A 87 -2.86 0.11 -2.46
C LEU A 87 -3.13 0.74 -1.10
N GLN A 88 -2.10 1.23 -0.43
CA GLN A 88 -2.27 1.88 0.88
C GLN A 88 -3.11 3.16 0.72
N GLY A 89 -4.08 3.35 1.63
CA GLY A 89 -5.05 4.44 1.56
C GLY A 89 -4.48 5.84 1.88
N ASP A 90 -3.18 5.93 2.10
CA ASP A 90 -2.42 7.15 2.37
C ASP A 90 -1.43 7.53 1.24
N GLU A 91 -1.63 6.96 0.05
CA GLU A 91 -0.83 7.20 -1.16
C GLU A 91 -1.62 8.00 -2.22
N PRO A 92 -2.06 9.23 -1.95
CA PRO A 92 -2.92 9.98 -2.85
C PRO A 92 -2.25 10.38 -4.18
N LEU A 93 -0.92 10.43 -4.22
CA LEU A 93 -0.17 10.77 -5.44
C LEU A 93 0.07 9.55 -6.36
N LEU A 94 -0.36 8.33 -5.96
CA LEU A 94 -0.35 7.17 -6.84
C LEU A 94 -1.48 7.27 -7.87
N THR A 95 -1.15 7.86 -9.01
CA THR A 95 -2.06 7.99 -10.16
C THR A 95 -2.26 6.65 -10.89
N SER A 96 -3.30 6.56 -11.69
CA SER A 96 -3.54 5.41 -12.59
C SER A 96 -2.33 5.09 -13.49
N LYS A 97 -1.61 6.12 -13.95
CA LYS A 97 -0.38 5.95 -14.74
C LYS A 97 0.71 5.18 -13.96
N LEU A 98 0.91 5.50 -12.69
CA LEU A 98 1.89 4.80 -11.84
C LEU A 98 1.41 3.40 -11.48
N LEU A 99 0.13 3.23 -11.16
CA LEU A 99 -0.48 1.92 -10.91
C LEU A 99 -0.37 0.99 -12.12
N ASN A 100 -0.51 1.51 -13.34
CA ASN A 100 -0.35 0.73 -14.56
C ASN A 100 1.07 0.16 -14.75
N LYS A 101 2.12 0.78 -14.17
CA LYS A 101 3.46 0.16 -14.14
C LYS A 101 3.46 -1.14 -13.32
N ILE A 102 2.82 -1.13 -12.14
CA ILE A 102 2.64 -2.33 -11.31
C ILE A 102 1.83 -3.40 -12.07
N ILE A 103 0.70 -3.00 -12.66
CA ILE A 103 -0.19 -3.90 -13.43
C ILE A 103 0.59 -4.58 -14.57
N THR A 104 1.43 -3.83 -15.27
CA THR A 104 2.25 -4.37 -16.38
C THR A 104 3.26 -5.44 -15.92
N MET A 105 3.72 -5.38 -14.66
CA MET A 105 4.60 -6.40 -14.09
C MET A 105 3.85 -7.64 -13.57
N MET A 106 2.54 -7.53 -13.27
CA MET A 106 1.79 -8.63 -12.65
C MET A 106 1.81 -9.97 -13.41
N PRO A 107 1.90 -10.04 -14.76
CA PRO A 107 2.00 -11.33 -15.45
C PRO A 107 3.12 -12.24 -14.93
N ILE A 108 4.21 -11.68 -14.37
CA ILE A 108 5.29 -12.47 -13.76
C ILE A 108 4.79 -13.34 -12.60
N LEU A 109 3.78 -12.88 -11.86
CA LEU A 109 3.19 -13.59 -10.73
C LEU A 109 2.46 -14.89 -11.13
N ASN A 110 2.17 -15.10 -12.44
CA ASN A 110 1.63 -16.36 -12.93
C ASN A 110 2.66 -17.49 -12.93
N HIS A 111 3.94 -17.15 -12.93
CA HIS A 111 5.05 -18.09 -13.06
C HIS A 111 5.81 -18.35 -11.76
N PHE A 112 5.50 -17.56 -10.70
CA PHE A 112 6.22 -17.61 -9.44
C PHE A 112 5.25 -17.47 -8.26
N ASP A 113 5.02 -18.57 -7.56
CA ASP A 113 4.10 -18.65 -6.40
C ASP A 113 4.71 -18.09 -5.10
N ASP A 114 5.93 -17.56 -5.16
CA ASP A 114 6.70 -17.07 -4.02
C ASP A 114 7.10 -15.59 -4.15
N LYS A 115 6.57 -14.88 -5.16
CA LYS A 115 6.95 -13.49 -5.42
C LYS A 115 5.79 -12.53 -5.19
N ILE A 116 6.16 -11.34 -4.73
CA ILE A 116 5.29 -10.16 -4.70
C ILE A 116 6.00 -9.01 -5.40
N ILE A 117 5.23 -8.01 -5.83
CA ILE A 117 5.74 -6.80 -6.44
C ILE A 117 5.42 -5.63 -5.51
N THR A 118 6.35 -4.72 -5.30
CA THR A 118 6.10 -3.45 -4.59
C THR A 118 6.57 -2.26 -5.44
N GLY A 119 5.92 -1.12 -5.28
CA GLY A 119 6.43 0.13 -5.84
C GLY A 119 7.72 0.55 -5.13
N VAL A 120 8.68 1.05 -5.89
CA VAL A 120 9.89 1.69 -5.39
C VAL A 120 10.17 2.95 -6.18
N GLU A 121 10.84 3.92 -5.59
CA GLU A 121 11.27 5.14 -6.29
C GLU A 121 12.54 5.71 -5.67
N PRO A 122 13.34 6.49 -6.43
CA PRO A 122 14.47 7.22 -5.88
C PRO A 122 14.03 8.21 -4.80
N ILE A 123 14.88 8.43 -3.81
CA ILE A 123 14.66 9.41 -2.74
C ILE A 123 15.85 10.37 -2.68
N GLU A 124 15.58 11.67 -2.60
CA GLU A 124 16.62 12.71 -2.52
C GLU A 124 17.21 12.82 -1.11
N ASP A 125 16.33 12.77 -0.09
CA ASP A 125 16.75 12.84 1.32
C ASP A 125 16.40 11.52 2.05
N PRO A 126 17.36 10.62 2.21
CA PRO A 126 17.13 9.35 2.92
C PRO A 126 17.01 9.52 4.45
N SER A 127 17.20 10.71 5.00
CA SER A 127 17.16 10.94 6.45
C SER A 127 15.74 10.99 7.04
N ASP A 128 14.69 11.22 6.21
CA ASP A 128 13.31 11.24 6.70
C ASP A 128 12.90 9.82 7.19
N ILE A 129 12.64 9.71 8.49
CA ILE A 129 12.27 8.43 9.14
C ILE A 129 10.85 7.96 8.77
N ASN A 130 10.01 8.81 8.18
CA ASN A 130 8.69 8.42 7.72
C ASN A 130 8.78 7.61 6.43
N ASP A 131 9.74 7.91 5.58
CA ASP A 131 10.01 7.12 4.39
C ASP A 131 10.65 5.77 4.75
N VAL A 132 10.15 4.71 4.14
CA VAL A 132 10.72 3.36 4.25
C VAL A 132 11.73 3.16 3.13
N LYS A 133 13.04 3.22 3.46
CA LYS A 133 14.10 2.96 2.50
C LYS A 133 14.14 1.49 2.13
N CYS A 134 14.54 1.18 0.91
CA CYS A 134 14.69 -0.19 0.45
C CYS A 134 16.03 -0.42 -0.25
N VAL A 135 16.69 -1.53 0.06
CA VAL A 135 17.90 -1.98 -0.64
C VAL A 135 17.46 -2.72 -1.89
N LEU A 136 17.62 -2.06 -3.05
CA LEU A 136 17.28 -2.61 -4.36
C LEU A 136 18.55 -3.04 -5.11
N ILE A 137 18.62 -4.32 -5.51
CA ILE A 137 19.71 -4.86 -6.35
C ILE A 137 19.07 -5.49 -7.60
N GLY A 138 19.32 -4.90 -8.76
CA GLY A 138 18.57 -5.20 -9.97
C GLY A 138 17.08 -4.88 -9.76
N HIS A 139 16.21 -5.88 -9.86
CA HIS A 139 14.77 -5.74 -9.58
C HIS A 139 14.36 -6.38 -8.25
N LYS A 140 15.30 -6.88 -7.43
CA LYS A 140 14.99 -7.54 -6.18
C LYS A 140 15.21 -6.59 -5.01
N VAL A 141 14.20 -6.49 -4.13
CA VAL A 141 14.33 -5.81 -2.85
C VAL A 141 14.87 -6.77 -1.81
N HIS A 142 15.99 -6.41 -1.18
CA HIS A 142 16.68 -7.23 -0.20
C HIS A 142 16.39 -6.88 1.23
N TYR A 143 16.04 -5.61 1.50
CA TYR A 143 15.74 -5.15 2.85
C TYR A 143 14.95 -3.86 2.83
N PHE A 144 14.21 -3.61 3.90
CA PHE A 144 13.52 -2.35 4.18
C PHE A 144 13.95 -1.80 5.53
N SER A 145 14.12 -0.48 5.63
CA SER A 145 14.39 0.19 6.90
C SER A 145 13.91 1.65 6.89
N ARG A 146 13.60 2.15 8.07
CA ARG A 146 13.39 3.59 8.26
C ARG A 146 14.71 4.38 8.40
N HIS A 147 15.84 3.68 8.61
CA HIS A 147 17.17 4.28 8.63
C HIS A 147 17.69 4.55 7.21
N PRO A 148 18.63 5.52 7.03
CA PRO A 148 19.17 5.91 5.72
C PRO A 148 20.14 4.88 5.15
N ILE A 149 19.63 3.73 4.70
CA ILE A 149 20.42 2.60 4.17
C ILE A 149 20.52 2.58 2.64
N SER A 150 19.75 3.41 1.94
CA SER A 150 19.63 3.40 0.49
C SER A 150 19.06 4.74 -0.01
N ASN A 151 19.28 5.02 -1.30
CA ASN A 151 18.67 6.14 -2.02
C ASN A 151 17.37 5.74 -2.75
N TYR A 152 16.77 4.62 -2.38
CA TYR A 152 15.44 4.19 -2.83
C TYR A 152 14.51 4.06 -1.64
N LYS A 153 13.25 4.41 -1.85
CA LYS A 153 12.17 4.15 -0.89
C LYS A 153 11.11 3.24 -1.47
N GLN A 154 10.42 2.56 -0.59
CA GLN A 154 9.20 1.84 -0.88
C GLN A 154 8.04 2.83 -1.09
N VAL A 155 7.18 2.54 -2.04
CA VAL A 155 5.88 3.18 -2.21
C VAL A 155 4.79 2.20 -1.78
N GLY A 156 3.77 2.68 -1.09
CA GLY A 156 2.74 1.87 -0.43
C GLY A 156 1.78 1.17 -1.39
N VAL A 157 2.31 0.40 -2.34
CA VAL A 157 1.53 -0.43 -3.26
C VAL A 157 2.19 -1.80 -3.44
N TYR A 158 1.40 -2.88 -3.26
CA TYR A 158 1.86 -4.25 -3.38
C TYR A 158 0.94 -5.04 -4.31
N ALA A 159 1.51 -5.82 -5.24
CA ALA A 159 0.75 -6.74 -6.06
C ALA A 159 1.19 -8.18 -5.79
N MET A 160 0.23 -9.08 -5.63
CA MET A 160 0.49 -10.48 -5.33
C MET A 160 -0.67 -11.37 -5.78
N SER A 161 -0.43 -12.68 -5.85
CA SER A 161 -1.51 -13.65 -6.02
C SER A 161 -2.35 -13.76 -4.74
N LYS A 162 -3.61 -14.17 -4.87
CA LYS A 162 -4.48 -14.44 -3.71
C LYS A 162 -3.91 -15.55 -2.82
N SER A 163 -3.18 -16.52 -3.40
CA SER A 163 -2.47 -17.56 -2.63
C SER A 163 -1.35 -16.98 -1.80
N ASN A 164 -0.54 -16.05 -2.35
CA ASN A 164 0.53 -15.38 -1.61
C ASN A 164 -0.02 -14.46 -0.51
N LEU A 165 -1.14 -13.77 -0.76
CA LEU A 165 -1.81 -12.99 0.27
C LEU A 165 -2.23 -13.87 1.47
N LYS A 166 -2.86 -15.03 1.21
CA LYS A 166 -3.23 -15.99 2.26
C LYS A 166 -2.00 -16.52 3.00
N LYS A 167 -0.92 -16.83 2.28
CA LYS A 167 0.35 -17.26 2.88
C LYS A 167 0.92 -16.16 3.77
N PHE A 168 1.00 -14.91 3.30
CA PHE A 168 1.44 -13.77 4.11
C PHE A 168 0.66 -13.65 5.42
N ALA A 169 -0.67 -13.67 5.35
CA ALA A 169 -1.54 -13.53 6.52
C ALA A 169 -1.45 -14.73 7.49
N SER A 170 -0.98 -15.90 7.05
CA SER A 170 -0.74 -17.06 7.91
C SER A 170 0.60 -17.03 8.64
N LEU A 171 1.55 -16.18 8.19
CA LEU A 171 2.85 -16.04 8.83
C LEU A 171 2.76 -15.18 10.10
N PRO A 172 3.46 -15.55 11.17
CA PRO A 172 3.58 -14.68 12.35
C PRO A 172 4.39 -13.44 12.01
N GLN A 173 4.11 -12.33 12.69
CA GLN A 173 4.96 -11.14 12.61
C GLN A 173 6.37 -11.45 13.09
N GLY A 174 7.35 -11.21 12.21
CA GLY A 174 8.76 -11.46 12.47
C GLY A 174 9.44 -10.39 13.33
N GLU A 175 10.69 -10.62 13.68
CA GLU A 175 11.48 -9.68 14.50
C GLU A 175 11.84 -8.41 13.71
N LEU A 176 12.17 -8.53 12.42
CA LEU A 176 12.51 -7.39 11.59
C LEU A 176 11.25 -6.53 11.32
N GLU A 177 10.10 -7.17 11.02
CA GLU A 177 8.82 -6.47 10.85
C GLU A 177 8.48 -5.63 12.09
N LYS A 178 8.59 -6.20 13.28
CA LYS A 178 8.29 -5.51 14.55
C LYS A 178 9.25 -4.35 14.81
N ARG A 179 10.54 -4.55 14.54
CA ARG A 179 11.59 -3.56 14.77
C ARG A 179 11.48 -2.37 13.83
N GLU A 180 11.38 -2.62 12.52
CA GLU A 180 11.34 -1.60 11.48
C GLU A 180 9.92 -1.04 11.27
N LYS A 181 8.89 -1.74 11.76
CA LYS A 181 7.46 -1.45 11.53
C LYS A 181 7.11 -1.41 10.04
N VAL A 182 7.63 -2.38 9.30
CA VAL A 182 7.44 -2.56 7.86
C VAL A 182 6.93 -3.97 7.60
N GLU A 183 5.65 -4.11 7.22
CA GLU A 183 5.00 -5.42 7.09
C GLU A 183 5.63 -6.32 6.02
N LEU A 184 6.20 -5.76 4.95
CA LEU A 184 6.86 -6.54 3.90
C LEU A 184 8.13 -7.27 4.37
N LEU A 185 8.71 -6.90 5.52
CA LEU A 185 9.82 -7.66 6.10
C LEU A 185 9.38 -9.06 6.52
N ARG A 186 8.12 -9.27 6.91
CA ARG A 186 7.56 -10.60 7.16
C ARG A 186 7.81 -11.55 5.98
N TRP A 187 7.66 -11.03 4.75
CA TRP A 187 7.89 -11.80 3.53
C TRP A 187 9.36 -12.18 3.38
N ILE A 188 10.26 -11.22 3.56
CA ILE A 188 11.72 -11.44 3.48
C ILE A 188 12.21 -12.40 4.57
N GLU A 189 11.74 -12.24 5.82
CA GLU A 189 12.11 -13.11 6.95
C GLU A 189 11.74 -14.59 6.73
N ASN A 190 10.74 -14.85 5.87
CA ASN A 190 10.30 -16.21 5.52
C ASN A 190 10.87 -16.71 4.18
N GLY A 191 11.89 -16.04 3.63
CA GLY A 191 12.64 -16.50 2.47
C GLY A 191 11.97 -16.25 1.12
N PHE A 192 10.97 -15.35 1.06
CA PHE A 192 10.28 -15.01 -0.17
C PHE A 192 10.88 -13.79 -0.85
N ASP A 193 10.73 -13.73 -2.18
CA ASP A 193 11.25 -12.64 -3.00
C ASP A 193 10.27 -11.49 -3.14
N ILE A 194 10.80 -10.26 -3.08
CA ILE A 194 10.07 -9.03 -3.39
C ILE A 194 10.72 -8.38 -4.62
N LEU A 195 9.90 -8.12 -5.64
CA LEU A 195 10.32 -7.41 -6.84
C LEU A 195 9.95 -5.93 -6.72
N GLY A 196 10.92 -5.06 -6.92
CA GLY A 196 10.71 -3.62 -6.99
C GLY A 196 10.29 -3.19 -8.40
N CYS A 197 9.16 -2.51 -8.49
CA CYS A 197 8.74 -1.79 -9.69
C CYS A 197 9.15 -0.33 -9.54
N ASP A 198 10.14 0.12 -10.30
CA ASP A 198 10.57 1.52 -10.26
C ASP A 198 9.51 2.42 -10.88
N LEU A 199 8.85 3.19 -10.03
CA LEU A 199 7.81 4.12 -10.45
C LEU A 199 8.39 5.38 -11.10
N ASN A 200 9.68 5.67 -10.85
CA ASN A 200 10.36 6.88 -11.32
C ASN A 200 9.46 8.11 -11.16
N SER A 201 9.06 8.34 -9.94
CA SER A 201 8.13 9.40 -9.51
C SER A 201 8.66 10.05 -8.23
N ASN A 202 7.92 10.99 -7.69
CA ASN A 202 8.19 11.62 -6.39
C ASN A 202 6.87 11.67 -5.63
N THR A 203 6.44 10.52 -5.12
CA THR A 203 5.22 10.41 -4.35
C THR A 203 5.47 10.79 -2.88
N ILE A 204 4.42 11.23 -2.20
CA ILE A 204 4.43 11.51 -0.77
C ILE A 204 3.31 10.71 -0.13
N SER A 205 3.68 9.77 0.74
CA SER A 205 2.73 9.11 1.64
C SER A 205 2.31 10.10 2.74
N VAL A 206 1.02 10.19 3.00
CA VAL A 206 0.51 11.08 4.05
C VAL A 206 0.56 10.38 5.39
N ASP A 207 1.57 10.65 6.20
CA ASP A 207 1.74 10.09 7.54
C ASP A 207 1.35 11.05 8.67
N ILE A 208 1.57 12.34 8.45
CA ILE A 208 1.32 13.44 9.39
C ILE A 208 0.66 14.61 8.66
N PRO A 209 0.04 15.57 9.40
CA PRO A 209 -0.64 16.73 8.77
C PRO A 209 0.21 17.58 7.84
N SER A 210 1.54 17.65 8.07
CA SER A 210 2.44 18.39 7.16
C SER A 210 2.57 17.74 5.79
N ASP A 211 2.49 16.40 5.70
CA ASP A 211 2.55 15.70 4.43
C ASP A 211 1.29 15.97 3.60
N LEU A 212 0.11 15.99 4.27
CA LEU A 212 -1.14 16.37 3.63
C LEU A 212 -1.07 17.78 3.02
N LYS A 213 -0.44 18.74 3.73
CA LYS A 213 -0.22 20.09 3.20
C LYS A 213 0.67 20.07 1.94
N LYS A 214 1.77 19.30 1.98
CA LYS A 214 2.66 19.15 0.82
C LYS A 214 1.91 18.56 -0.38
N VAL A 215 1.15 17.47 -0.16
CA VAL A 215 0.34 16.85 -1.20
C VAL A 215 -0.65 17.83 -1.81
N ASN A 216 -1.39 18.59 -1.00
CA ASN A 216 -2.35 19.58 -1.51
C ASN A 216 -1.69 20.76 -2.26
N LEU A 217 -0.40 21.01 -2.06
CA LEU A 217 0.36 22.01 -2.83
C LEU A 217 0.88 21.47 -4.18
N MET A 218 0.93 20.14 -4.35
CA MET A 218 1.40 19.48 -5.57
C MET A 218 0.27 19.22 -6.57
N LEU A 219 -0.99 19.24 -6.10
CA LEU A 219 -2.21 19.02 -6.90
C LEU A 219 -2.85 20.31 -7.36
#